data_531c0f004a88a0598743962ea436f909
#
_entry.id   531c0f004a88a0598743962ea436f909
#
_cell.length_a   1.000
_cell.length_b   1.000
_cell.length_c   1.000
_cell.angle_alpha   90.00
_cell.angle_beta   90.00
_cell.angle_gamma   90.00
#
_symmetry.space_group_name_H-M   'P 1'
#
loop_
_entity.id
_entity.type
_entity.pdbx_description
1 polymer ?
#
loop_
_entity_poly.entity_id
_entity_poly.type
_entity_poly.pdbx_seq_one_letter_code
_entity_poly.pdbx_strand_id
1 'polypeptide(L)'
;VQVKGRVTDAVTNKALEGVSITVKNSAYGTSTDKQGDFNIAVLKGEKIVISFSGYQQQTITATDNFLSITLTQDAKQLEDVVVTALGVKKDKRIIGYSSQEVKGADLIKARESNPINSLVGKVSGLTVGASAELLGNPQVLLRGGAINLYVVDGIPINSDTWNISPDDIESYTVLKGPVASALYGYRGQNGAIIINTKKGTKDKRGYSVEFNSSTMVNKGFIALP
;
A
#
# COMPACT_ATOMS: atom_id res chain seq x y z
N VAL A 1 -36.49 7.93 21.44
CA VAL A 1 -36.65 8.94 20.36
C VAL A 1 -36.28 8.27 19.03
N GLN A 2 -37.04 8.55 17.97
CA GLN A 2 -36.64 8.17 16.62
C GLN A 2 -35.70 9.23 16.08
N VAL A 3 -34.47 8.81 15.73
CA VAL A 3 -33.45 9.64 15.11
C VAL A 3 -33.36 9.28 13.64
N LYS A 4 -33.55 10.25 12.78
CA LYS A 4 -33.34 10.14 11.33
C LYS A 4 -32.05 10.84 10.95
N GLY A 5 -31.44 10.46 9.86
CA GLY A 5 -30.25 11.16 9.39
C GLY A 5 -29.82 10.71 8.01
N ARG A 6 -28.83 11.42 7.49
CA ARG A 6 -28.19 11.12 6.20
C ARG A 6 -26.70 11.02 6.37
N VAL A 7 -26.10 10.04 5.69
CA VAL A 7 -24.66 9.81 5.68
C VAL A 7 -24.12 10.10 4.28
N THR A 8 -23.09 10.94 4.21
CA THR A 8 -22.43 11.35 2.97
C THR A 8 -20.90 11.21 3.08
N ASP A 9 -20.25 11.10 1.94
CA ASP A 9 -18.79 11.14 1.83
C ASP A 9 -18.26 12.57 1.97
N ALA A 10 -17.20 12.78 2.75
CA ALA A 10 -16.63 14.10 3.05
C ALA A 10 -16.01 14.81 1.83
N VAL A 11 -15.56 14.06 0.81
CA VAL A 11 -14.86 14.61 -0.35
C VAL A 11 -15.82 14.80 -1.53
N THR A 12 -16.64 13.78 -1.79
CA THR A 12 -17.50 13.75 -2.98
C THR A 12 -18.92 14.22 -2.71
N ASN A 13 -19.32 14.40 -1.44
CA ASN A 13 -20.68 14.69 -0.98
C ASN A 13 -21.75 13.69 -1.47
N LYS A 14 -21.32 12.51 -1.95
CA LYS A 14 -22.24 11.45 -2.37
C LYS A 14 -22.83 10.73 -1.17
N ALA A 15 -24.08 10.36 -1.29
CA ALA A 15 -24.76 9.50 -0.32
C ALA A 15 -24.06 8.13 -0.22
N LEU A 16 -23.91 7.61 0.99
CA LEU A 16 -23.28 6.32 1.26
C LEU A 16 -24.36 5.30 1.64
N GLU A 17 -24.56 4.31 0.76
CA GLU A 17 -25.46 3.17 0.97
C GLU A 17 -24.78 2.09 1.82
N GLY A 18 -25.53 1.43 2.71
CA GLY A 18 -25.04 0.29 3.48
C GLY A 18 -24.12 0.64 4.66
N VAL A 19 -24.09 1.90 5.08
CA VAL A 19 -23.38 2.32 6.29
C VAL A 19 -24.03 1.70 7.51
N SER A 20 -23.27 1.00 8.35
CA SER A 20 -23.77 0.41 9.60
C SER A 20 -23.85 1.47 10.69
N ILE A 21 -25.02 1.56 11.33
CA ILE A 21 -25.31 2.48 12.43
C ILE A 21 -25.78 1.64 13.61
N THR A 22 -24.99 1.57 14.67
CA THR A 22 -25.26 0.74 15.85
C THR A 22 -25.30 1.58 17.12
N VAL A 23 -26.12 1.20 18.07
CA VAL A 23 -26.12 1.81 19.41
C VAL A 23 -24.90 1.27 20.18
N LYS A 24 -24.13 2.16 20.78
CA LYS A 24 -22.93 1.77 21.54
C LYS A 24 -23.30 0.82 22.67
N ASN A 25 -22.57 -0.30 22.78
CA ASN A 25 -22.78 -1.37 23.76
C ASN A 25 -24.12 -2.13 23.58
N SER A 26 -24.74 -2.08 22.39
CA SER A 26 -25.94 -2.82 22.06
C SER A 26 -25.76 -3.54 20.73
N ALA A 27 -26.46 -4.65 20.54
CA ALA A 27 -26.57 -5.31 19.24
C ALA A 27 -27.60 -4.66 18.32
N TYR A 28 -28.28 -3.62 18.78
CA TYR A 28 -29.31 -2.93 18.01
C TYR A 28 -28.70 -1.93 17.03
N GLY A 29 -29.11 -1.99 15.78
CA GLY A 29 -28.60 -1.13 14.72
C GLY A 29 -29.45 -1.13 13.48
N THR A 30 -29.09 -0.28 12.52
CA THR A 30 -29.69 -0.15 11.20
C THR A 30 -28.60 0.11 10.16
N SER A 31 -28.97 0.16 8.88
CA SER A 31 -28.08 0.56 7.79
C SER A 31 -28.71 1.66 6.94
N THR A 32 -27.87 2.43 6.23
CA THR A 32 -28.36 3.45 5.29
C THR A 32 -28.89 2.83 4.02
N ASP A 33 -29.90 3.48 3.44
CA ASP A 33 -30.49 3.14 2.13
C ASP A 33 -29.65 3.73 0.96
N LYS A 34 -30.16 3.58 -0.27
CA LYS A 34 -29.51 4.09 -1.50
C LYS A 34 -29.35 5.60 -1.52
N GLN A 35 -30.15 6.34 -0.78
CA GLN A 35 -30.10 7.78 -0.63
C GLN A 35 -29.20 8.21 0.54
N GLY A 36 -28.61 7.23 1.25
CA GLY A 36 -27.79 7.45 2.43
C GLY A 36 -28.61 7.77 3.68
N ASP A 37 -29.92 7.61 3.63
CA ASP A 37 -30.82 7.93 4.75
C ASP A 37 -30.96 6.73 5.69
N PHE A 38 -31.08 7.02 6.99
CA PHE A 38 -31.32 6.02 8.02
C PHE A 38 -32.36 6.47 9.04
N ASN A 39 -32.96 5.51 9.71
CA ASN A 39 -33.85 5.73 10.83
C ASN A 39 -33.56 4.70 11.93
N ILE A 40 -33.30 5.20 13.15
CA ILE A 40 -32.99 4.35 14.31
C ILE A 40 -33.71 4.85 15.55
N ALA A 41 -34.25 3.91 16.34
CA ALA A 41 -34.85 4.22 17.63
C ALA A 41 -33.77 4.11 18.74
N VAL A 42 -33.52 5.21 19.45
CA VAL A 42 -32.51 5.28 20.52
C VAL A 42 -33.03 6.07 21.71
N LEU A 43 -32.46 5.87 22.89
CA LEU A 43 -32.75 6.73 24.04
C LEU A 43 -32.03 8.08 23.84
N LYS A 44 -32.63 9.14 24.33
CA LYS A 44 -32.04 10.49 24.26
C LYS A 44 -30.70 10.51 25.01
N GLY A 45 -29.63 10.91 24.32
CA GLY A 45 -28.29 10.97 24.89
C GLY A 45 -27.46 9.71 24.69
N GLU A 46 -28.01 8.64 24.10
CA GLU A 46 -27.22 7.47 23.74
C GLU A 46 -26.20 7.78 22.62
N LYS A 47 -25.10 7.05 22.67
CA LYS A 47 -24.07 7.15 21.63
C LYS A 47 -24.35 6.13 20.52
N ILE A 48 -24.39 6.62 19.31
CA ILE A 48 -24.46 5.79 18.10
C ILE A 48 -23.09 5.73 17.45
N VAL A 49 -22.73 4.56 16.99
CA VAL A 49 -21.48 4.27 16.29
C VAL A 49 -21.79 4.06 14.84
N ILE A 50 -21.18 4.84 13.99
CA ILE A 50 -21.33 4.81 12.55
C ILE A 50 -20.04 4.21 11.97
N SER A 51 -20.17 3.12 11.21
CA SER A 51 -19.05 2.41 10.60
C SER A 51 -19.37 2.02 9.17
N PHE A 52 -18.38 2.21 8.29
CA PHE A 52 -18.45 1.80 6.89
C PHE A 52 -17.07 1.34 6.43
N SER A 53 -17.03 0.32 5.59
CA SER A 53 -15.76 -0.22 5.10
C SER A 53 -15.02 0.82 4.28
N GLY A 54 -13.74 1.11 4.65
CA GLY A 54 -12.93 2.14 4.01
C GLY A 54 -13.09 3.54 4.58
N TYR A 55 -13.89 3.73 5.65
CA TYR A 55 -14.11 5.02 6.29
C TYR A 55 -13.77 5.00 7.77
N GLN A 56 -13.42 6.16 8.30
CA GLN A 56 -13.17 6.32 9.73
C GLN A 56 -14.46 6.18 10.51
N GLN A 57 -14.42 5.31 11.52
CA GLN A 57 -15.54 5.13 12.43
C GLN A 57 -15.80 6.41 13.22
N GLN A 58 -17.06 6.84 13.29
CA GLN A 58 -17.48 7.98 14.11
C GLN A 58 -18.43 7.55 15.22
N THR A 59 -18.36 8.25 16.34
CA THR A 59 -19.31 8.07 17.46
C THR A 59 -19.97 9.41 17.73
N ILE A 60 -21.29 9.45 17.62
CA ILE A 60 -22.11 10.65 17.77
C ILE A 60 -23.12 10.41 18.89
N THR A 61 -23.42 11.44 19.67
CA THR A 61 -24.49 11.39 20.68
C THR A 61 -25.82 11.74 20.02
N ALA A 62 -26.85 10.93 20.25
CA ALA A 62 -28.20 11.16 19.72
C ALA A 62 -28.89 12.26 20.51
N THR A 63 -28.68 13.52 20.11
CA THR A 63 -29.31 14.70 20.73
C THR A 63 -30.44 15.26 19.88
N ASP A 64 -30.37 15.12 18.57
CA ASP A 64 -31.27 15.73 17.61
C ASP A 64 -32.13 14.68 16.88
N ASN A 65 -33.28 15.10 16.40
CA ASN A 65 -34.20 14.25 15.63
C ASN A 65 -33.70 13.98 14.21
N PHE A 66 -32.76 14.80 13.70
CA PHE A 66 -32.14 14.63 12.39
C PHE A 66 -30.61 14.85 12.48
N LEU A 67 -29.84 13.89 12.00
CA LEU A 67 -28.39 13.93 12.02
C LEU A 67 -27.83 13.94 10.57
N SER A 68 -27.08 14.97 10.23
CA SER A 68 -26.27 14.98 9.01
C SER A 68 -24.85 14.50 9.35
N ILE A 69 -24.44 13.36 8.79
CA ILE A 69 -23.19 12.70 9.12
C ILE A 69 -22.32 12.67 7.87
N THR A 70 -21.10 13.16 8.01
CA THR A 70 -20.12 13.15 6.93
C THR A 70 -18.99 12.20 7.33
N LEU A 71 -18.77 11.14 6.56
CA LEU A 71 -17.69 10.18 6.80
C LEU A 71 -16.47 10.53 5.97
N THR A 72 -15.30 10.52 6.61
CA THR A 72 -14.00 10.69 5.95
C THR A 72 -13.43 9.32 5.63
N GLN A 73 -12.91 9.14 4.42
CA GLN A 73 -12.23 7.92 4.05
C GLN A 73 -11.01 7.67 4.96
N ASP A 74 -10.87 6.44 5.42
CA ASP A 74 -9.72 6.07 6.24
C ASP A 74 -8.52 5.79 5.34
N ALA A 75 -7.65 6.79 5.19
CA ALA A 75 -6.42 6.66 4.42
C ALA A 75 -5.51 5.51 4.91
N LYS A 76 -5.64 5.10 6.18
CA LYS A 76 -4.88 3.95 6.73
C LYS A 76 -5.36 2.60 6.18
N GLN A 77 -6.62 2.46 5.79
CA GLN A 77 -7.10 1.21 5.18
C GLN A 77 -6.62 1.03 3.74
N LEU A 78 -6.24 2.11 3.05
CA LEU A 78 -5.59 2.03 1.72
C LEU A 78 -4.13 1.57 1.79
N GLU A 79 -3.51 1.62 2.97
CA GLU A 79 -2.11 1.21 3.17
C GLU A 79 -1.91 -0.31 3.30
N ASP A 80 -2.97 -1.08 3.53
CA ASP A 80 -2.90 -2.53 3.72
C ASP A 80 -3.17 -3.36 2.44
N VAL A 81 -3.25 -2.71 1.28
CA VAL A 81 -3.43 -3.38 0.00
C VAL A 81 -2.07 -3.71 -0.62
N VAL A 82 -1.73 -4.98 -0.68
CA VAL A 82 -0.51 -5.46 -1.35
C VAL A 82 -0.86 -5.89 -2.76
N VAL A 83 -0.06 -5.47 -3.73
CA VAL A 83 -0.15 -6.00 -5.09
C VAL A 83 0.42 -7.41 -5.09
N THR A 84 -0.41 -8.39 -5.42
CA THR A 84 0.05 -9.78 -5.51
C THR A 84 0.93 -9.98 -6.74
N ALA A 85 1.64 -11.10 -6.78
CA ALA A 85 2.53 -11.50 -7.88
C ALA A 85 1.91 -11.46 -9.29
N LEU A 86 0.59 -11.45 -9.38
CA LEU A 86 -0.16 -11.35 -10.64
C LEU A 86 -0.71 -9.94 -10.92
N GLY A 87 -0.23 -8.92 -10.22
CA GLY A 87 -0.69 -7.53 -10.39
C GLY A 87 -2.08 -7.23 -9.83
N VAL A 88 -2.69 -8.17 -9.10
CA VAL A 88 -4.00 -7.99 -8.48
C VAL A 88 -3.86 -7.40 -7.08
N LYS A 89 -4.52 -6.28 -6.82
CA LYS A 89 -4.57 -5.69 -5.47
C LYS A 89 -5.41 -6.56 -4.55
N LYS A 90 -4.80 -7.11 -3.49
CA LYS A 90 -5.48 -7.87 -2.43
C LYS A 90 -5.16 -7.28 -1.07
N ASP A 91 -6.10 -7.39 -0.15
CA ASP A 91 -5.91 -7.02 1.24
C ASP A 91 -4.79 -7.88 1.86
N LYS A 92 -3.83 -7.25 2.53
CA LYS A 92 -2.69 -7.89 3.20
C LYS A 92 -3.12 -8.97 4.18
N ARG A 93 -4.30 -8.83 4.78
CA ARG A 93 -4.87 -9.82 5.72
C ARG A 93 -5.31 -11.12 5.05
N ILE A 94 -5.59 -11.07 3.75
CA ILE A 94 -6.03 -12.23 2.96
C ILE A 94 -4.84 -12.99 2.40
N ILE A 95 -3.66 -12.37 2.38
CA ILE A 95 -2.44 -12.97 1.88
C ILE A 95 -1.85 -13.85 2.98
N GLY A 96 -2.10 -15.15 2.90
CA GLY A 96 -1.64 -16.15 3.88
C GLY A 96 -0.14 -16.42 3.90
N TYR A 97 0.69 -15.56 3.28
CA TYR A 97 2.13 -15.73 3.21
C TYR A 97 2.90 -14.49 3.65
N SER A 98 4.10 -14.70 4.20
CA SER A 98 4.97 -13.62 4.64
C SER A 98 5.62 -12.92 3.46
N SER A 99 5.09 -11.77 3.07
CA SER A 99 5.72 -10.81 2.17
C SER A 99 6.15 -9.56 2.94
N GLN A 100 7.23 -8.94 2.50
CA GLN A 100 7.67 -7.67 3.06
C GLN A 100 7.63 -6.62 1.95
N GLU A 101 6.83 -5.58 2.17
CA GLU A 101 6.64 -4.48 1.25
C GLU A 101 7.40 -3.25 1.73
N VAL A 102 8.06 -2.56 0.79
CA VAL A 102 8.73 -1.29 1.01
C VAL A 102 8.18 -0.30 -0.01
N LYS A 103 7.66 0.83 0.46
CA LYS A 103 7.11 1.88 -0.39
C LYS A 103 8.23 2.61 -1.15
N GLY A 104 8.01 2.92 -2.42
CA GLY A 104 8.96 3.68 -3.24
C GLY A 104 9.33 5.03 -2.62
N ALA A 105 8.35 5.72 -2.03
CA ALA A 105 8.57 7.00 -1.35
C ALA A 105 9.63 6.94 -0.21
N ASP A 106 9.77 5.78 0.45
CA ASP A 106 10.78 5.60 1.51
C ASP A 106 12.18 5.34 0.94
N LEU A 107 12.26 4.95 -0.33
CA LEU A 107 13.51 4.67 -1.02
C LEU A 107 14.10 5.93 -1.67
N ILE A 108 13.25 6.85 -2.10
CA ILE A 108 13.66 8.12 -2.74
C ILE A 108 14.37 9.05 -1.75
N LYS A 109 14.13 8.92 -0.43
CA LYS A 109 14.77 9.75 0.60
C LYS A 109 16.29 9.63 0.62
N ALA A 110 16.83 8.47 0.29
CA ALA A 110 18.26 8.23 0.12
C ALA A 110 18.47 7.75 -1.31
N ARG A 111 18.63 8.67 -2.26
CA ARG A 111 18.79 8.36 -3.69
C ARG A 111 20.10 7.61 -3.91
N GLU A 112 20.00 6.30 -3.93
CA GLU A 112 21.08 5.42 -4.33
C GLU A 112 21.11 5.28 -5.86
N SER A 113 22.31 5.13 -6.44
CA SER A 113 22.46 4.92 -7.89
C SER A 113 21.72 3.66 -8.37
N ASN A 114 21.65 2.63 -7.52
CA ASN A 114 20.86 1.44 -7.77
C ASN A 114 19.73 1.35 -6.73
N PRO A 115 18.45 1.36 -7.16
CA PRO A 115 17.32 1.33 -6.24
C PRO A 115 17.27 0.08 -5.34
N ILE A 116 17.92 -1.01 -5.72
CA ILE A 116 17.99 -2.24 -4.93
C ILE A 116 18.83 -2.02 -3.66
N ASN A 117 19.87 -1.19 -3.71
CA ASN A 117 20.68 -0.87 -2.54
C ASN A 117 19.83 -0.22 -1.43
N SER A 118 18.82 0.52 -1.80
CA SER A 118 17.90 1.16 -0.84
C SER A 118 17.03 0.17 -0.06
N LEU A 119 16.97 -1.11 -0.46
CA LEU A 119 16.26 -2.17 0.28
C LEU A 119 17.08 -2.73 1.45
N VAL A 120 18.39 -2.46 1.49
CA VAL A 120 19.27 -2.88 2.59
C VAL A 120 18.80 -2.26 3.90
N GLY A 121 18.71 -3.09 4.94
CA GLY A 121 18.22 -2.67 6.26
C GLY A 121 16.70 -2.48 6.37
N LYS A 122 15.96 -2.46 5.25
CA LYS A 122 14.49 -2.35 5.25
C LYS A 122 13.80 -3.72 5.10
N VAL A 123 14.50 -4.68 4.49
CA VAL A 123 13.98 -6.04 4.31
C VAL A 123 14.79 -7.01 5.16
N SER A 124 14.11 -7.76 6.04
CA SER A 124 14.79 -8.67 6.95
C SER A 124 15.41 -9.86 6.21
N GLY A 125 16.72 -10.05 6.39
CA GLY A 125 17.48 -11.12 5.77
C GLY A 125 17.89 -10.85 4.31
N LEU A 126 17.69 -9.63 3.81
CA LEU A 126 18.19 -9.19 2.53
C LEU A 126 19.54 -8.50 2.72
N THR A 127 20.52 -8.95 1.96
CA THR A 127 21.85 -8.33 1.86
C THR A 127 22.15 -8.06 0.40
N VAL A 128 22.80 -6.94 0.14
CA VAL A 128 23.22 -6.54 -1.20
C VAL A 128 24.74 -6.46 -1.19
N GLY A 129 25.38 -7.32 -1.97
CA GLY A 129 26.83 -7.32 -2.14
C GLY A 129 27.27 -6.16 -3.01
N ALA A 130 28.38 -5.53 -2.68
CA ALA A 130 28.99 -4.55 -3.58
C ALA A 130 29.38 -5.26 -4.89
N SER A 131 29.06 -4.64 -6.03
CA SER A 131 29.58 -5.09 -7.29
C SER A 131 31.09 -4.86 -7.34
N ALA A 132 31.83 -5.82 -7.86
CA ALA A 132 33.27 -5.64 -8.13
C ALA A 132 33.51 -4.60 -9.25
N GLU A 133 32.51 -4.36 -10.09
CA GLU A 133 32.55 -3.37 -11.16
C GLU A 133 31.83 -2.09 -10.71
N LEU A 134 32.39 -0.94 -11.08
CA LEU A 134 31.88 0.39 -10.67
C LEU A 134 30.40 0.63 -11.07
N LEU A 135 29.96 0.01 -12.15
CA LEU A 135 28.59 0.05 -12.68
C LEU A 135 27.98 -1.34 -12.79
N GLY A 136 28.56 -2.34 -12.16
CA GLY A 136 28.07 -3.71 -12.20
C GLY A 136 26.83 -3.88 -11.30
N ASN A 137 26.09 -4.95 -11.59
CA ASN A 137 24.89 -5.27 -10.86
C ASN A 137 25.23 -5.81 -9.47
N PRO A 138 24.67 -5.25 -8.40
CA PRO A 138 24.89 -5.78 -7.07
C PRO A 138 24.24 -7.16 -6.94
N GLN A 139 24.95 -8.11 -6.33
CA GLN A 139 24.37 -9.40 -6.00
C GLN A 139 23.41 -9.25 -4.83
N VAL A 140 22.16 -9.60 -5.04
CA VAL A 140 21.13 -9.57 -4.01
C VAL A 140 20.98 -10.95 -3.39
N LEU A 141 21.19 -11.04 -2.09
CA LEU A 141 21.07 -12.28 -1.32
C LEU A 141 19.90 -12.16 -0.34
N LEU A 142 19.04 -13.16 -0.31
CA LEU A 142 18.01 -13.31 0.70
C LEU A 142 18.32 -14.55 1.55
N ARG A 143 18.65 -14.35 2.83
CA ARG A 143 19.04 -15.43 3.74
C ARG A 143 20.18 -16.31 3.19
N GLY A 144 21.13 -15.71 2.50
CA GLY A 144 22.26 -16.38 1.88
C GLY A 144 22.03 -16.97 0.48
N GLY A 145 20.78 -17.03 0.00
CA GLY A 145 20.44 -17.44 -1.36
C GLY A 145 20.38 -16.27 -2.35
N ALA A 146 21.04 -16.40 -3.50
CA ALA A 146 21.00 -15.34 -4.52
C ALA A 146 19.62 -15.24 -5.16
N ILE A 147 19.03 -14.04 -5.13
CA ILE A 147 17.79 -13.74 -5.83
C ILE A 147 18.12 -13.40 -7.28
N ASN A 148 17.58 -14.19 -8.21
CA ASN A 148 17.74 -13.99 -9.65
C ASN A 148 16.40 -13.73 -10.35
N LEU A 149 15.30 -13.64 -9.59
CA LEU A 149 13.96 -13.41 -10.12
C LEU A 149 13.46 -12.04 -9.74
N TYR A 150 13.26 -11.23 -10.75
CA TYR A 150 12.60 -9.94 -10.66
C TYR A 150 11.29 -9.98 -11.43
N VAL A 151 10.26 -9.35 -10.89
CA VAL A 151 8.93 -9.29 -11.51
C VAL A 151 8.48 -7.84 -11.54
N VAL A 152 8.31 -7.30 -12.72
CA VAL A 152 7.86 -5.92 -12.91
C VAL A 152 6.41 -5.92 -13.38
N ASP A 153 5.52 -5.32 -12.61
CA ASP A 153 4.07 -5.26 -12.87
C ASP A 153 3.44 -6.61 -13.23
N GLY A 154 3.93 -7.67 -12.58
CA GLY A 154 3.46 -9.05 -12.78
C GLY A 154 4.20 -9.82 -13.87
N ILE A 155 5.11 -9.20 -14.61
CA ILE A 155 5.89 -9.84 -15.68
C ILE A 155 7.27 -10.24 -15.14
N PRO A 156 7.63 -11.55 -15.09
CA PRO A 156 8.95 -11.99 -14.68
C PRO A 156 10.00 -11.61 -15.73
N ILE A 157 11.05 -10.92 -15.30
CA ILE A 157 12.17 -10.50 -16.13
C ILE A 157 13.47 -11.18 -15.70
N ASN A 158 14.40 -11.34 -16.63
CA ASN A 158 15.73 -11.92 -16.37
C ASN A 158 16.81 -10.88 -16.21
N SER A 159 16.47 -9.60 -16.36
CA SER A 159 17.40 -8.50 -16.24
C SER A 159 17.27 -7.84 -14.87
N ASP A 160 18.33 -7.24 -14.47
CA ASP A 160 18.43 -6.36 -13.36
C ASP A 160 17.52 -5.14 -13.53
N THR A 161 17.05 -4.67 -12.42
CA THR A 161 16.05 -3.61 -12.34
C THR A 161 16.65 -2.21 -12.39
N TRP A 162 17.93 -2.09 -12.63
CA TRP A 162 18.60 -0.80 -12.52
C TRP A 162 18.29 0.16 -13.68
N ASN A 163 17.66 -0.34 -14.75
CA ASN A 163 17.14 0.49 -15.83
C ASN A 163 15.77 1.13 -15.52
N ILE A 164 15.17 0.82 -14.34
CA ILE A 164 13.90 1.41 -13.93
C ILE A 164 14.23 2.57 -12.99
N SER A 165 13.75 3.78 -13.33
CA SER A 165 13.92 4.93 -12.46
C SER A 165 13.30 4.69 -11.09
N PRO A 166 14.02 4.94 -9.98
CA PRO A 166 13.43 4.85 -8.63
C PRO A 166 12.17 5.71 -8.47
N ASP A 167 12.10 6.80 -9.23
CA ASP A 167 10.98 7.73 -9.19
C ASP A 167 9.70 7.14 -9.79
N ASP A 168 9.82 6.13 -10.67
CA ASP A 168 8.69 5.44 -11.31
C ASP A 168 8.16 4.27 -10.49
N ILE A 169 8.80 3.94 -9.36
CA ILE A 169 8.46 2.79 -8.55
C ILE A 169 7.48 3.19 -7.44
N GLU A 170 6.33 2.50 -7.39
CA GLU A 170 5.33 2.64 -6.34
C GLU A 170 5.73 1.85 -5.09
N SER A 171 6.11 0.57 -5.28
CA SER A 171 6.52 -0.31 -4.17
C SER A 171 7.40 -1.47 -4.62
N TYR A 172 8.18 -1.98 -3.67
CA TYR A 172 8.89 -3.25 -3.76
C TYR A 172 8.26 -4.26 -2.82
N THR A 173 8.00 -5.46 -3.31
CA THR A 173 7.55 -6.58 -2.48
C THR A 173 8.54 -7.71 -2.58
N VAL A 174 9.15 -8.08 -1.46
CA VAL A 174 10.09 -9.21 -1.41
C VAL A 174 9.35 -10.46 -0.96
N LEU A 175 9.29 -11.44 -1.86
CA LEU A 175 8.74 -12.78 -1.59
C LEU A 175 9.86 -13.72 -1.14
N LYS A 176 9.58 -14.44 -0.06
CA LYS A 176 10.51 -15.48 0.43
C LYS A 176 10.44 -16.73 -0.44
N GLY A 177 11.52 -17.50 -0.46
CA GLY A 177 11.70 -18.66 -1.34
C GLY A 177 10.49 -19.58 -1.50
N PRO A 178 9.88 -20.11 -0.42
CA PRO A 178 8.74 -21.02 -0.55
C PRO A 178 7.54 -20.41 -1.28
N VAL A 179 7.28 -19.13 -1.03
CA VAL A 179 6.18 -18.40 -1.68
C VAL A 179 6.50 -18.07 -3.13
N ALA A 180 7.72 -17.60 -3.38
CA ALA A 180 8.17 -17.31 -4.72
C ALA A 180 8.23 -18.58 -5.59
N SER A 181 8.64 -19.72 -5.03
CA SER A 181 8.61 -21.01 -5.71
C SER A 181 7.21 -21.48 -6.07
N ALA A 182 6.25 -21.28 -5.18
CA ALA A 182 4.83 -21.63 -5.44
C ALA A 182 4.24 -20.82 -6.60
N LEU A 183 4.70 -19.58 -6.80
CA LEU A 183 4.15 -18.68 -7.83
C LEU A 183 4.95 -18.74 -9.14
N TYR A 184 6.27 -18.92 -9.07
CA TYR A 184 7.17 -18.80 -10.22
C TYR A 184 8.03 -20.06 -10.46
N GLY A 185 7.73 -21.14 -9.76
CA GLY A 185 8.45 -22.40 -9.88
C GLY A 185 9.91 -22.31 -9.40
N TYR A 186 10.78 -23.11 -10.00
CA TYR A 186 12.20 -23.22 -9.64
C TYR A 186 12.93 -21.88 -9.60
N ARG A 187 12.59 -20.95 -10.50
CA ARG A 187 13.23 -19.62 -10.54
C ARG A 187 13.05 -18.81 -9.27
N GLY A 188 11.99 -19.08 -8.49
CA GLY A 188 11.68 -18.41 -7.23
C GLY A 188 12.27 -19.08 -5.99
N GLN A 189 13.08 -20.15 -6.10
CA GLN A 189 13.54 -20.94 -4.95
C GLN A 189 14.26 -20.13 -3.87
N ASN A 190 15.01 -19.10 -4.25
CA ASN A 190 15.73 -18.22 -3.33
C ASN A 190 14.96 -16.95 -2.98
N GLY A 191 13.75 -16.81 -3.53
CA GLY A 191 12.90 -15.62 -3.39
C GLY A 191 12.74 -14.86 -4.70
N ALA A 192 11.90 -13.83 -4.64
CA ALA A 192 11.64 -12.93 -5.77
C ALA A 192 11.47 -11.50 -5.29
N ILE A 193 11.88 -10.54 -6.10
CA ILE A 193 11.61 -9.13 -5.89
C ILE A 193 10.55 -8.69 -6.90
N ILE A 194 9.37 -8.31 -6.39
CA ILE A 194 8.30 -7.76 -7.20
C ILE A 194 8.39 -6.25 -7.14
N ILE A 195 8.35 -5.62 -8.29
CA ILE A 195 8.42 -4.18 -8.48
C ILE A 195 7.11 -3.74 -9.08
N ASN A 196 6.41 -2.87 -8.38
CA ASN A 196 5.21 -2.25 -8.89
C ASN A 196 5.53 -0.82 -9.30
N THR A 197 5.21 -0.47 -10.55
CA THR A 197 5.42 0.88 -11.04
C THR A 197 4.21 1.76 -10.74
N LYS A 198 4.45 3.08 -10.68
CA LYS A 198 3.40 4.07 -10.49
C LYS A 198 2.44 4.03 -11.68
N LYS A 199 1.15 3.92 -11.40
CA LYS A 199 0.09 3.93 -12.41
C LYS A 199 -0.62 5.27 -12.40
N GLY A 200 -1.02 5.75 -13.58
CA GLY A 200 -1.86 6.94 -13.69
C GLY A 200 -3.19 6.75 -12.94
N THR A 201 -3.62 7.77 -12.20
CA THR A 201 -4.91 7.79 -11.52
C THR A 201 -5.97 8.40 -12.41
N LYS A 202 -7.14 7.75 -12.49
CA LYS A 202 -8.29 8.25 -13.29
C LYS A 202 -8.88 9.56 -12.75
N ASP A 203 -8.59 9.90 -11.52
CA ASP A 203 -9.19 11.05 -10.82
C ASP A 203 -8.47 12.38 -11.06
N LYS A 204 -7.26 12.34 -11.60
CA LYS A 204 -6.51 13.56 -11.93
C LYS A 204 -6.63 13.83 -13.43
N ARG A 205 -7.60 14.66 -13.80
CA ARG A 205 -7.67 15.24 -15.15
C ARG A 205 -6.66 16.39 -15.21
N GLY A 206 -5.65 16.27 -16.04
CA GLY A 206 -4.62 17.30 -16.26
C GLY A 206 -3.26 16.73 -16.56
N TYR A 207 -2.35 17.57 -17.00
CA TYR A 207 -0.94 17.24 -17.21
C TYR A 207 -0.18 17.55 -15.91
N SER A 208 0.66 16.63 -15.50
CA SER A 208 1.59 16.82 -14.38
C SER A 208 2.99 16.65 -14.94
N VAL A 209 3.84 17.65 -14.74
CA VAL A 209 5.27 17.60 -15.09
C VAL A 209 6.04 17.56 -13.79
N GLU A 210 6.79 16.49 -13.57
CA GLU A 210 7.69 16.33 -12.43
C GLU A 210 9.12 16.30 -12.95
N PHE A 211 9.95 17.22 -12.44
CA PHE A 211 11.37 17.27 -12.76
C PHE A 211 12.19 16.88 -11.53
N ASN A 212 12.94 15.80 -11.65
CA ASN A 212 13.83 15.31 -10.60
C ASN A 212 15.27 15.32 -11.11
N SER A 213 16.18 15.92 -10.36
CA SER A 213 17.62 15.91 -10.65
C SER A 213 18.40 15.49 -9.42
N SER A 214 19.37 14.60 -9.59
CA SER A 214 20.31 14.23 -8.54
C SER A 214 21.74 14.18 -9.10
N THR A 215 22.70 14.69 -8.32
CA THR A 215 24.11 14.63 -8.68
C THR A 215 24.86 13.88 -7.58
N MET A 216 25.56 12.81 -7.96
CA MET A 216 26.40 12.04 -7.07
C MET A 216 27.85 12.27 -7.42
N VAL A 217 28.65 12.68 -6.43
CA VAL A 217 30.11 12.85 -6.57
C VAL A 217 30.79 11.77 -5.72
N ASN A 218 31.37 10.78 -6.36
CA ASN A 218 32.16 9.75 -5.72
C ASN A 218 33.63 10.14 -5.73
N LYS A 219 34.23 10.33 -4.54
CA LYS A 219 35.67 10.40 -4.41
C LYS A 219 36.23 8.99 -4.29
N GLY A 220 36.81 8.50 -5.36
CA GLY A 220 37.58 7.24 -5.32
C GLY A 220 38.83 7.43 -4.50
N PHE A 221 39.04 6.60 -3.48
CA PHE A 221 40.32 6.46 -2.81
C PHE A 221 41.07 5.34 -3.50
N ILE A 222 42.03 5.68 -4.34
CA ILE A 222 42.98 4.70 -4.87
C ILE A 222 44.08 4.55 -3.81
N ALA A 223 44.01 3.52 -3.00
CA ALA A 223 45.17 3.06 -2.24
C ALA A 223 46.10 2.36 -3.24
N LEU A 224 47.13 3.06 -3.66
CA LEU A 224 48.24 2.40 -4.34
C LEU A 224 49.01 1.54 -3.33
N PRO A 225 49.40 0.30 -3.69
CA PRO A 225 50.19 -0.56 -2.84
C PRO A 225 51.55 0.00 -2.50
#